data_5442acf26154ee976553554fc4ef1af7
#
_entry.id   5442acf26154ee976553554fc4ef1af7
#
_cell.length_a   1.000
_cell.length_b   1.000
_cell.length_c   1.000
_cell.angle_alpha   90.00
_cell.angle_beta   90.00
_cell.angle_gamma   90.00
#
_symmetry.space_group_name_H-M   'P 1'
#
loop_
_entity.id
_entity.type
_entity.pdbx_description
1 polymer ?
#
loop_
_entity_poly.entity_id
_entity_poly.type
_entity_poly.pdbx_seq_one_letter_code
_entity_poly.pdbx_strand_id
1 'polypeptide(L)'
;MPEPIIRVSNVTRTYHVGDVDVHALRGVDLVIEPGEFIAIMGSSGSGKSTLMSLLGCLDRPSSGEYYLEGVNVAELPESELARIRSERLGFVFQSFNLLARTSAIENVALPLFYAAGGASSRTERTERARASLRLLGLADRERNTPGQLSGGQQQRVAIARALINDPILLLADEPTG
;
A
#
# COMPACT_ATOMS: atom_id res chain seq x y z
N MET A 1 22.99 -4.75 14.21
CA MET A 1 22.07 -3.71 13.73
C MET A 1 20.77 -4.40 13.40
N PRO A 2 19.62 -3.81 13.63
CA PRO A 2 18.37 -4.40 13.15
C PRO A 2 18.44 -4.60 11.64
N GLU A 3 17.76 -5.62 11.13
CA GLU A 3 17.69 -5.85 9.69
C GLU A 3 16.77 -4.79 9.06
N PRO A 4 17.15 -4.17 7.92
CA PRO A 4 16.31 -3.16 7.27
C PRO A 4 15.00 -3.75 6.81
N ILE A 5 13.91 -2.96 6.88
CA ILE A 5 12.60 -3.37 6.34
C ILE A 5 12.67 -3.52 4.83
N ILE A 6 13.35 -2.58 4.15
CA ILE A 6 13.54 -2.61 2.70
C ILE A 6 15.02 -2.50 2.37
N ARG A 7 15.47 -3.33 1.44
CA ARG A 7 16.73 -3.18 0.74
C ARG A 7 16.52 -3.39 -0.76
N VAL A 8 16.79 -2.35 -1.51
CA VAL A 8 16.74 -2.32 -2.98
C VAL A 8 18.14 -2.09 -3.49
N SER A 9 18.62 -2.94 -4.42
CA SER A 9 19.96 -2.85 -4.98
C SER A 9 19.91 -2.85 -6.49
N ASN A 10 20.38 -1.76 -7.11
CA ASN A 10 20.48 -1.55 -8.54
C ASN A 10 19.20 -1.93 -9.31
N VAL A 11 18.03 -1.57 -8.75
CA VAL A 11 16.74 -1.94 -9.37
C VAL A 11 16.46 -1.07 -10.58
N THR A 12 16.13 -1.75 -11.68
CA THR A 12 15.67 -1.11 -12.91
C THR A 12 14.23 -1.48 -13.22
N ARG A 13 13.55 -0.62 -13.97
CA ARG A 13 12.24 -0.95 -14.54
C ARG A 13 12.12 -0.37 -15.94
N THR A 14 11.93 -1.24 -16.91
CA THR A 14 11.71 -0.89 -18.32
C THR A 14 10.35 -1.41 -18.75
N TYR A 15 9.55 -0.56 -19.36
CA TYR A 15 8.28 -0.93 -19.98
C TYR A 15 8.45 -0.93 -21.49
N HIS A 16 7.96 -1.98 -22.15
CA HIS A 16 7.93 -2.10 -23.60
C HIS A 16 6.57 -1.60 -24.11
N VAL A 17 6.56 -0.50 -24.83
CA VAL A 17 5.33 0.12 -25.39
C VAL A 17 5.45 0.13 -26.92
N GLY A 18 4.92 -0.91 -27.57
CA GLY A 18 5.17 -1.14 -28.99
C GLY A 18 6.66 -1.34 -29.26
N ASP A 19 7.24 -0.53 -30.15
CA ASP A 19 8.67 -0.59 -30.50
C ASP A 19 9.57 0.33 -29.63
N VAL A 20 9.02 0.90 -28.54
CA VAL A 20 9.75 1.86 -27.70
C VAL A 20 9.94 1.31 -26.30
N ASP A 21 11.18 1.38 -25.80
CA ASP A 21 11.54 1.07 -24.42
C ASP A 21 11.51 2.32 -23.55
N VAL A 22 10.66 2.29 -22.53
CA VAL A 22 10.57 3.35 -21.53
C VAL A 22 11.28 2.90 -20.25
N HIS A 23 12.46 3.44 -19.99
CA HIS A 23 13.26 3.16 -18.80
C HIS A 23 12.75 4.02 -17.63
N ALA A 24 11.77 3.51 -16.87
CA ALA A 24 11.16 4.21 -15.77
C ALA A 24 12.06 4.29 -14.52
N LEU A 25 12.86 3.22 -14.27
CA LEU A 25 13.91 3.22 -13.24
C LEU A 25 15.23 2.75 -13.87
N ARG A 26 16.33 3.39 -13.48
CA ARG A 26 17.65 3.23 -14.11
C ARG A 26 18.75 2.84 -13.12
N GLY A 27 18.47 1.91 -12.23
CA GLY A 27 19.38 1.49 -11.16
C GLY A 27 19.16 2.33 -9.90
N VAL A 28 18.19 1.92 -9.09
CA VAL A 28 17.86 2.56 -7.81
C VAL A 28 18.42 1.71 -6.69
N ASP A 29 19.11 2.36 -5.76
CA ASP A 29 19.55 1.80 -4.49
C ASP A 29 18.80 2.51 -3.37
N LEU A 30 18.22 1.74 -2.42
CA LEU A 30 17.46 2.29 -1.30
C LEU A 30 17.51 1.30 -0.12
N VAL A 31 17.73 1.83 1.07
CA VAL A 31 17.61 1.08 2.32
C VAL A 31 16.63 1.83 3.23
N ILE A 32 15.70 1.12 3.85
CA ILE A 32 14.72 1.68 4.79
C ILE A 32 14.79 0.87 6.09
N GLU A 33 15.10 1.57 7.17
CA GLU A 33 15.16 0.99 8.51
C GLU A 33 13.78 1.00 9.20
N PRO A 34 13.56 0.17 10.22
CA PRO A 34 12.32 0.21 10.99
C PRO A 34 12.05 1.59 11.61
N GLY A 35 10.83 2.09 11.44
CA GLY A 35 10.39 3.37 12.02
C GLY A 35 10.83 4.61 11.25
N GLU A 36 11.49 4.47 10.10
CA GLU A 36 11.84 5.61 9.26
C GLU A 36 10.62 6.22 8.55
N PHE A 37 10.66 7.52 8.37
CA PHE A 37 9.76 8.28 7.50
C PHE A 37 10.54 8.82 6.31
N ILE A 38 10.17 8.40 5.09
CA ILE A 38 10.88 8.77 3.86
C ILE A 38 9.94 9.51 2.92
N ALA A 39 10.41 10.64 2.38
CA ALA A 39 9.73 11.37 1.32
C ALA A 39 10.51 11.22 0.01
N ILE A 40 9.84 10.68 -1.03
CA ILE A 40 10.39 10.56 -2.39
C ILE A 40 9.92 11.75 -3.19
N MET A 41 10.86 12.63 -3.55
CA MET A 41 10.59 13.85 -4.31
C MET A 41 11.23 13.81 -5.69
N GLY A 42 10.64 14.52 -6.64
CA GLY A 42 11.14 14.65 -8.01
C GLY A 42 10.09 15.21 -8.97
N SER A 43 10.52 15.58 -10.17
CA SER A 43 9.64 16.07 -11.23
C SER A 43 8.62 15.02 -11.69
N SER A 44 7.56 15.44 -12.38
CA SER A 44 6.64 14.50 -13.04
C SER A 44 7.43 13.63 -14.02
N GLY A 45 7.11 12.33 -14.07
CA GLY A 45 7.80 11.36 -14.93
C GLY A 45 9.17 10.87 -14.41
N SER A 46 9.63 11.27 -13.22
CA SER A 46 10.91 10.83 -12.66
C SER A 46 10.92 9.39 -12.11
N GLY A 47 9.82 8.64 -12.22
CA GLY A 47 9.74 7.25 -11.78
C GLY A 47 9.23 7.04 -10.35
N LYS A 48 8.77 8.09 -9.63
CA LYS A 48 8.27 7.97 -8.23
C LYS A 48 7.17 6.94 -8.08
N SER A 49 6.11 7.02 -8.88
CA SER A 49 4.98 6.10 -8.82
C SER A 49 5.39 4.67 -9.24
N THR A 50 6.35 4.54 -10.16
CA THR A 50 6.94 3.25 -10.52
C THR A 50 7.71 2.65 -9.35
N LEU A 51 8.55 3.44 -8.67
CA LEU A 51 9.27 2.98 -7.48
C LEU A 51 8.29 2.59 -6.38
N MET A 52 7.26 3.40 -6.11
CA MET A 52 6.23 3.09 -5.14
C MET A 52 5.47 1.80 -5.48
N SER A 53 5.15 1.57 -6.76
CA SER A 53 4.51 0.32 -7.22
C SER A 53 5.41 -0.90 -7.01
N LEU A 54 6.72 -0.75 -7.23
CA LEU A 54 7.69 -1.81 -6.96
C LEU A 54 7.81 -2.10 -5.46
N LEU A 55 7.98 -1.07 -4.63
CA LEU A 55 8.03 -1.20 -3.17
C LEU A 55 6.75 -1.80 -2.61
N GLY A 56 5.62 -1.52 -3.25
CA GLY A 56 4.31 -2.08 -2.93
C GLY A 56 4.05 -3.48 -3.47
N CYS A 57 5.01 -4.12 -4.10
CA CYS A 57 4.82 -5.43 -4.77
C CYS A 57 3.65 -5.43 -5.78
N LEU A 58 3.30 -4.27 -6.34
CA LEU A 58 2.27 -4.14 -7.39
C LEU A 58 2.87 -4.34 -8.78
N ASP A 59 4.18 -4.21 -8.89
CA ASP A 59 4.96 -4.43 -10.11
C ASP A 59 6.27 -5.15 -9.77
N ARG A 60 6.98 -5.65 -10.77
CA ARG A 60 8.26 -6.36 -10.61
C ARG A 60 9.40 -5.57 -11.24
N PRO A 61 10.59 -5.60 -10.64
CA PRO A 61 11.77 -5.03 -11.29
C PRO A 61 12.09 -5.77 -12.60
N SER A 62 12.66 -5.05 -13.56
CA SER A 62 13.25 -5.67 -14.77
C SER A 62 14.61 -6.30 -14.47
N SER A 63 15.37 -5.73 -13.53
CA SER A 63 16.60 -6.27 -12.97
C SER A 63 16.91 -5.66 -11.62
N GLY A 64 17.94 -6.19 -10.95
CA GLY A 64 18.30 -5.80 -9.59
C GLY A 64 17.59 -6.63 -8.53
N GLU A 65 17.83 -6.32 -7.27
CA GLU A 65 17.32 -7.08 -6.12
C GLU A 65 16.42 -6.21 -5.26
N TYR A 66 15.32 -6.79 -4.77
CA TYR A 66 14.44 -6.17 -3.81
C TYR A 66 14.15 -7.14 -2.66
N TYR A 67 14.60 -6.79 -1.47
CA TYR A 67 14.36 -7.51 -0.23
C TYR A 67 13.39 -6.75 0.66
N LEU A 68 12.36 -7.43 1.14
CA LEU A 68 11.43 -6.99 2.17
C LEU A 68 11.60 -7.90 3.39
N GLU A 69 12.00 -7.35 4.53
CA GLU A 69 12.35 -8.11 5.75
C GLU A 69 13.28 -9.32 5.44
N GLY A 70 14.32 -9.11 4.65
CA GLY A 70 15.29 -10.15 4.27
C GLY A 70 14.82 -11.13 3.19
N VAL A 71 13.56 -11.09 2.75
CA VAL A 71 13.01 -11.96 1.70
C VAL A 71 13.14 -11.29 0.33
N ASN A 72 13.78 -11.95 -0.65
CA ASN A 72 13.83 -11.46 -2.03
C ASN A 72 12.45 -11.57 -2.69
N VAL A 73 11.72 -10.45 -2.74
CA VAL A 73 10.34 -10.42 -3.30
C VAL A 73 10.31 -10.40 -4.82
N ALA A 74 11.42 -10.08 -5.50
CA ALA A 74 11.48 -10.06 -6.96
C ALA A 74 11.25 -11.45 -7.57
N GLU A 75 11.62 -12.51 -6.84
CA GLU A 75 11.55 -13.90 -7.29
C GLU A 75 10.29 -14.65 -6.81
N LEU A 76 9.49 -14.05 -5.93
CA LEU A 76 8.32 -14.71 -5.37
C LEU A 76 7.21 -14.90 -6.40
N PRO A 77 6.43 -15.99 -6.29
CA PRO A 77 5.22 -16.19 -7.10
C PRO A 77 4.15 -15.15 -6.74
N GLU A 78 3.22 -14.89 -7.66
CA GLU A 78 2.17 -13.89 -7.46
C GLU A 78 1.29 -14.13 -6.22
N SER A 79 1.06 -15.40 -5.86
CA SER A 79 0.31 -15.76 -4.65
C SER A 79 0.99 -15.27 -3.37
N GLU A 80 2.32 -15.35 -3.28
CA GLU A 80 3.09 -14.85 -2.14
C GLU A 80 3.15 -13.31 -2.14
N LEU A 81 3.31 -12.67 -3.31
CA LEU A 81 3.23 -11.22 -3.41
C LEU A 81 1.84 -10.70 -3.00
N ALA A 82 0.76 -11.40 -3.39
CA ALA A 82 -0.59 -11.06 -2.95
C ALA A 82 -0.75 -11.16 -1.43
N ARG A 83 -0.15 -12.18 -0.81
CA ARG A 83 -0.14 -12.34 0.65
C ARG A 83 0.63 -11.19 1.32
N ILE A 84 1.82 -10.86 0.84
CA ILE A 84 2.62 -9.75 1.33
C ILE A 84 1.84 -8.43 1.23
N ARG A 85 1.23 -8.13 0.08
CA ARG A 85 0.40 -6.93 -0.10
C ARG A 85 -0.73 -6.85 0.91
N SER A 86 -1.37 -7.98 1.20
CA SER A 86 -2.50 -8.03 2.12
C SER A 86 -2.09 -7.89 3.59
N GLU A 87 -0.99 -8.52 3.99
CA GLU A 87 -0.63 -8.68 5.40
C GLU A 87 0.41 -7.67 5.89
N ARG A 88 1.31 -7.23 4.98
CA ARG A 88 2.51 -6.48 5.36
C ARG A 88 2.51 -5.04 4.86
N LEU A 89 1.70 -4.73 3.83
CA LEU A 89 1.73 -3.44 3.17
C LEU A 89 0.40 -2.69 3.31
N GLY A 90 0.48 -1.40 3.61
CA GLY A 90 -0.67 -0.50 3.59
C GLY A 90 -0.53 0.51 2.44
N PHE A 91 -1.65 0.81 1.76
CA PHE A 91 -1.65 1.74 0.63
C PHE A 91 -2.64 2.87 0.83
N VAL A 92 -2.15 4.11 0.69
CA VAL A 92 -2.97 5.32 0.59
C VAL A 92 -2.74 5.94 -0.78
N PHE A 93 -3.74 5.82 -1.67
CA PHE A 93 -3.68 6.34 -3.03
C PHE A 93 -4.21 7.77 -3.11
N GLN A 94 -3.71 8.55 -4.04
CA GLN A 94 -4.16 9.92 -4.33
C GLN A 94 -5.68 9.99 -4.57
N SER A 95 -6.25 9.05 -5.31
CA SER A 95 -7.69 8.96 -5.59
C SER A 95 -8.48 8.18 -4.55
N PHE A 96 -7.91 7.91 -3.37
CA PHE A 96 -8.47 7.14 -2.24
C PHE A 96 -8.82 5.68 -2.58
N ASN A 97 -9.20 5.35 -3.80
CA ASN A 97 -9.60 4.03 -4.32
C ASN A 97 -10.59 3.30 -3.40
N LEU A 98 -11.60 4.03 -2.91
CA LEU A 98 -12.68 3.46 -2.13
C LEU A 98 -13.73 2.83 -3.04
N LEU A 99 -14.32 1.72 -2.59
CA LEU A 99 -15.44 1.09 -3.28
C LEU A 99 -16.68 1.98 -3.15
N ALA A 100 -17.13 2.56 -4.26
CA ALA A 100 -18.13 3.63 -4.28
C ALA A 100 -19.51 3.24 -3.72
N ARG A 101 -19.87 1.94 -3.80
CA ARG A 101 -21.19 1.43 -3.40
C ARG A 101 -21.19 0.72 -2.03
N THR A 102 -20.08 0.78 -1.32
CA THR A 102 -19.92 0.18 0.02
C THR A 102 -19.74 1.28 1.06
N SER A 103 -20.13 1.00 2.29
CA SER A 103 -19.97 1.92 3.41
C SER A 103 -18.49 2.10 3.81
N ALA A 104 -18.21 3.14 4.60
CA ALA A 104 -16.88 3.38 5.14
C ALA A 104 -16.36 2.19 5.94
N ILE A 105 -17.20 1.60 6.81
CA ILE A 105 -16.81 0.44 7.61
C ILE A 105 -16.51 -0.80 6.75
N GLU A 106 -17.27 -1.02 5.67
CA GLU A 106 -17.02 -2.12 4.75
C GLU A 106 -15.73 -1.90 3.94
N ASN A 107 -15.46 -0.67 3.50
CA ASN A 107 -14.20 -0.31 2.85
C ASN A 107 -13.00 -0.59 3.77
N VAL A 108 -13.09 -0.21 5.04
CA VAL A 108 -12.01 -0.43 6.02
C VAL A 108 -11.86 -1.91 6.36
N ALA A 109 -12.96 -2.67 6.46
CA ALA A 109 -12.91 -4.10 6.76
C ALA A 109 -12.38 -4.96 5.59
N LEU A 110 -12.34 -4.43 4.36
CA LEU A 110 -12.04 -5.20 3.16
C LEU A 110 -10.70 -5.97 3.22
N PRO A 111 -9.56 -5.40 3.67
CA PRO A 111 -8.30 -6.14 3.73
C PRO A 111 -8.34 -7.34 4.68
N LEU A 112 -9.19 -7.30 5.71
CA LEU A 112 -9.34 -8.40 6.67
C LEU A 112 -9.91 -9.69 6.05
N PHE A 113 -10.53 -9.62 4.87
CA PHE A 113 -11.03 -10.80 4.15
C PHE A 113 -9.90 -11.54 3.42
N TYR A 114 -8.80 -10.86 3.12
CA TYR A 114 -7.68 -11.41 2.33
C TYR A 114 -6.48 -11.80 3.18
N ALA A 115 -6.45 -11.42 4.48
CA ALA A 115 -5.37 -11.80 5.37
C ALA A 115 -5.34 -13.30 5.62
N ALA A 116 -4.17 -13.94 5.52
CA ALA A 116 -3.99 -15.35 5.80
C ALA A 116 -4.25 -15.62 7.30
N GLY A 117 -5.02 -16.64 7.57
CA GLY A 117 -5.55 -16.89 8.91
C GLY A 117 -6.99 -16.42 9.09
N GLY A 118 -7.66 -16.01 8.03
CA GLY A 118 -8.99 -15.42 7.85
C GLY A 118 -10.18 -16.04 8.59
N ALA A 119 -9.95 -16.53 9.81
CA ALA A 119 -10.95 -17.05 10.72
C ALA A 119 -11.58 -15.97 11.61
N SER A 120 -11.29 -14.68 11.39
CA SER A 120 -12.00 -13.65 12.13
C SER A 120 -13.47 -13.63 11.70
N SER A 121 -14.36 -13.73 12.69
CA SER A 121 -15.80 -13.68 12.43
C SER A 121 -16.16 -12.34 11.75
N ARG A 122 -17.33 -12.30 11.09
CA ARG A 122 -17.86 -11.03 10.56
C ARG A 122 -17.92 -9.95 11.64
N THR A 123 -18.31 -10.33 12.85
CA THR A 123 -18.39 -9.41 14.01
C THR A 123 -17.02 -8.84 14.35
N GLU A 124 -16.00 -9.68 14.44
CA GLU A 124 -14.63 -9.25 14.76
C GLU A 124 -14.06 -8.29 13.72
N ARG A 125 -14.21 -8.60 12.42
CA ARG A 125 -13.79 -7.69 11.36
C ARG A 125 -14.50 -6.33 11.45
N THR A 126 -15.81 -6.35 11.74
CA THR A 126 -16.59 -5.12 11.89
C THR A 126 -16.11 -4.30 13.08
N GLU A 127 -15.83 -4.93 14.23
CA GLU A 127 -15.33 -4.23 15.42
C GLU A 127 -13.92 -3.64 15.21
N ARG A 128 -13.02 -4.36 14.54
CA ARG A 128 -11.70 -3.83 14.17
C ARG A 128 -11.83 -2.62 13.24
N ALA A 129 -12.67 -2.71 12.21
CA ALA A 129 -12.91 -1.60 11.29
C ALA A 129 -13.53 -0.39 12.00
N ARG A 130 -14.47 -0.62 12.92
CA ARG A 130 -15.08 0.43 13.74
C ARG A 130 -14.05 1.11 14.64
N ALA A 131 -13.18 0.35 15.29
CA ALA A 131 -12.11 0.89 16.11
C ALA A 131 -11.15 1.77 15.27
N SER A 132 -10.78 1.32 14.07
CA SER A 132 -9.93 2.09 13.15
C SER A 132 -10.61 3.40 12.72
N LEU A 133 -11.90 3.39 12.38
CA LEU A 133 -12.64 4.60 12.03
C LEU A 133 -12.74 5.59 13.22
N ARG A 134 -12.92 5.08 14.46
CA ARG A 134 -12.94 5.92 15.67
C ARG A 134 -11.63 6.65 15.90
N LEU A 135 -10.48 5.97 15.71
CA LEU A 135 -9.15 6.57 15.83
C LEU A 135 -8.95 7.75 14.86
N LEU A 136 -9.61 7.71 13.70
CA LEU A 136 -9.54 8.76 12.69
C LEU A 136 -10.71 9.77 12.74
N GLY A 137 -11.52 9.76 13.83
CA GLY A 137 -12.61 10.71 14.04
C GLY A 137 -13.80 10.53 13.09
N LEU A 138 -14.09 9.28 12.68
CA LEU A 138 -15.17 8.93 11.75
C LEU A 138 -16.22 7.99 12.37
N ALA A 139 -16.35 7.97 13.70
CA ALA A 139 -17.29 7.09 14.40
C ALA A 139 -18.75 7.25 13.96
N ASP A 140 -19.16 8.49 13.66
CA ASP A 140 -20.51 8.85 13.21
C ASP A 140 -20.71 8.71 11.70
N ARG A 141 -19.68 8.28 10.95
CA ARG A 141 -19.66 8.15 9.50
C ARG A 141 -19.50 6.71 9.01
N GLU A 142 -19.53 5.72 9.90
CA GLU A 142 -19.24 4.32 9.56
C GLU A 142 -20.15 3.75 8.47
N ARG A 143 -21.39 4.24 8.37
CA ARG A 143 -22.39 3.78 7.39
C ARG A 143 -22.44 4.60 6.11
N ASN A 144 -21.74 5.72 6.04
CA ASN A 144 -21.73 6.57 4.86
C ASN A 144 -20.96 5.90 3.71
N THR A 145 -21.47 6.03 2.49
CA THR A 145 -20.74 5.67 1.27
C THR A 145 -19.76 6.79 0.91
N PRO A 146 -18.73 6.51 0.07
CA PRO A 146 -17.77 7.55 -0.34
C PRO A 146 -18.41 8.81 -0.88
N GLY A 147 -19.47 8.71 -1.69
CA GLY A 147 -20.18 9.87 -2.23
C GLY A 147 -20.89 10.75 -1.18
N GLN A 148 -21.03 10.28 0.06
CA GLN A 148 -21.60 11.00 1.20
C GLN A 148 -20.53 11.58 2.13
N LEU A 149 -19.25 11.42 1.79
CA LEU A 149 -18.10 11.86 2.58
C LEU A 149 -17.37 13.01 1.87
N SER A 150 -16.87 13.97 2.62
CA SER A 150 -15.95 14.97 2.07
C SER A 150 -14.62 14.32 1.66
N GLY A 151 -13.82 14.98 0.80
CA GLY A 151 -12.51 14.48 0.37
C GLY A 151 -11.60 14.10 1.55
N GLY A 152 -11.50 14.97 2.57
CA GLY A 152 -10.72 14.67 3.77
C GLY A 152 -11.30 13.52 4.62
N GLN A 153 -12.63 13.27 4.58
CA GLN A 153 -13.23 12.11 5.23
C GLN A 153 -12.92 10.84 4.44
N GLN A 154 -13.00 10.87 3.10
CA GLN A 154 -12.63 9.75 2.22
C GLN A 154 -11.16 9.37 2.42
N GLN A 155 -10.27 10.35 2.50
CA GLN A 155 -8.86 10.14 2.79
C GLN A 155 -8.65 9.43 4.13
N ARG A 156 -9.32 9.88 5.20
CA ARG A 156 -9.24 9.20 6.51
C ARG A 156 -9.79 7.77 6.46
N VAL A 157 -10.84 7.49 5.68
CA VAL A 157 -11.30 6.11 5.43
C VAL A 157 -10.22 5.28 4.71
N ALA A 158 -9.54 5.85 3.70
CA ALA A 158 -8.45 5.17 3.00
C ALA A 158 -7.26 4.89 3.93
N ILE A 159 -6.92 5.83 4.81
CA ILE A 159 -5.88 5.63 5.85
C ILE A 159 -6.30 4.53 6.83
N ALA A 160 -7.55 4.55 7.33
CA ALA A 160 -8.08 3.50 8.20
C ALA A 160 -7.96 2.11 7.56
N ARG A 161 -8.31 2.02 6.28
CA ARG A 161 -8.18 0.78 5.49
C ARG A 161 -6.73 0.33 5.36
N ALA A 162 -5.81 1.26 5.09
CA ALA A 162 -4.40 0.95 4.93
C ALA A 162 -3.75 0.41 6.20
N LEU A 163 -4.22 0.85 7.38
CA LEU A 163 -3.66 0.49 8.68
C LEU A 163 -4.31 -0.74 9.33
N ILE A 164 -5.42 -1.26 8.78
CA ILE A 164 -6.26 -2.26 9.48
C ILE A 164 -5.56 -3.60 9.77
N ASN A 165 -4.56 -3.97 8.96
CA ASN A 165 -3.77 -5.19 9.11
C ASN A 165 -2.42 -4.97 9.81
N ASP A 166 -2.22 -3.81 10.47
CA ASP A 166 -0.98 -3.45 11.16
C ASP A 166 0.26 -3.62 10.25
N PRO A 167 0.29 -2.93 9.09
CA PRO A 167 1.33 -3.12 8.08
C PRO A 167 2.70 -2.69 8.59
N ILE A 168 3.76 -3.37 8.13
CA ILE A 168 5.15 -2.99 8.41
C ILE A 168 5.62 -1.80 7.58
N LEU A 169 4.96 -1.57 6.44
CA LEU A 169 5.25 -0.47 5.53
C LEU A 169 3.96 0.20 5.07
N LEU A 170 3.88 1.50 5.23
CA LEU A 170 2.80 2.33 4.68
C LEU A 170 3.33 3.11 3.47
N LEU A 171 2.71 2.90 2.33
CA LEU A 171 3.00 3.62 1.08
C LEU A 171 1.90 4.63 0.81
N ALA A 172 2.27 5.90 0.63
CA ALA A 172 1.32 6.98 0.38
C ALA A 172 1.70 7.77 -0.87
N ASP A 173 0.79 7.84 -1.84
CA ASP A 173 0.94 8.60 -3.08
C ASP A 173 0.16 9.90 -2.96
N GLU A 174 0.88 11.02 -2.83
CA GLU A 174 0.32 12.38 -2.67
C GLU A 174 -0.85 12.44 -1.67
N PRO A 175 -0.65 12.04 -0.39
CA PRO A 175 -1.73 11.85 0.58
C PRO A 175 -2.42 13.15 1.01
N THR A 176 -1.95 14.28 0.56
CA THR A 176 -2.52 15.62 0.80
C THR A 176 -2.79 16.28 -0.54
N GLY A 177 -3.83 15.83 -1.22
CA GLY A 177 -4.35 16.48 -2.42
C GLY A 177 -5.22 17.69 -2.07
#